data_711d71ef6d0c72799f364a1f9459104f
#
_entry.id   711d71ef6d0c72799f364a1f9459104f
#
_cell.length_a   1.000
_cell.length_b   1.000
_cell.length_c   1.000
_cell.angle_alpha   90.00
_cell.angle_beta   90.00
_cell.angle_gamma   90.00
#
_symmetry.space_group_name_H-M   'P 1'
#
loop_
_entity.id
_entity.type
_entity.pdbx_description
1 polymer ?
#
loop_
_entity_poly.entity_id
_entity_poly.type
_entity_poly.pdbx_seq_one_letter_code
_entity_poly.pdbx_strand_id
1 'polypeptide(L)'
;MKNITKTLFFLSALIVCVSCGGSGKSGKIKVDGIQNKVQKVISGNEIELINGLKVEILGIRPTEHTKDYLEKHVKGETVTIIADSRQKQFIKTYKTKVKAYVKLKGDKYCISGKLLLNGIADLRQTAVHDSLEHFKTYPNIGEENRPVMSQTELLTYMKPATFMIYCQDESLGTGFFINDNGLALTNNHVFDGSQNAVIYFFGDDGKIDATNYRNINRVLYTTRTGERERIDFTVFQVQLDNGEKVRYMPLVKQHARDGEKIAKIGCPLGTALCDFQPGTLSHYNEGYFTHNIPTNHGDSGGPIVNFKGEVIGINQSIDINQVIMEQAKGIAYGVDAVLIRQVLDEYGIQYGR
;
A
#
# COMPACT_ATOMS: atom_id res chain seq x y z
N MET A 1 -8.17 -15.15 -70.47
CA MET A 1 -8.07 -13.70 -70.39
C MET A 1 -7.94 -13.30 -68.95
N LYS A 2 -6.83 -12.69 -68.67
CA LYS A 2 -6.35 -12.32 -67.33
C LYS A 2 -7.07 -11.07 -66.83
N ASN A 3 -7.47 -11.04 -65.55
CA ASN A 3 -7.63 -9.78 -64.85
C ASN A 3 -7.01 -9.89 -63.47
N ILE A 4 -5.93 -9.17 -63.31
CA ILE A 4 -5.14 -8.97 -62.07
C ILE A 4 -5.75 -7.76 -61.35
N THR A 5 -6.34 -8.01 -60.18
CA THR A 5 -6.80 -6.92 -59.32
C THR A 5 -5.66 -6.57 -58.34
N LYS A 6 -5.07 -5.40 -58.50
CA LYS A 6 -4.09 -4.79 -57.60
C LYS A 6 -4.80 -4.25 -56.36
N THR A 7 -4.47 -4.82 -55.21
CA THR A 7 -4.87 -4.25 -53.93
C THR A 7 -3.86 -3.17 -53.53
N LEU A 8 -4.31 -1.93 -53.51
CA LEU A 8 -3.55 -0.79 -53.00
C LEU A 8 -3.56 -0.82 -51.46
N PHE A 9 -2.40 -0.95 -50.85
CA PHE A 9 -2.17 -0.65 -49.46
C PHE A 9 -2.14 0.87 -49.27
N PHE A 10 -3.15 1.43 -48.60
CA PHE A 10 -3.11 2.81 -48.13
C PHE A 10 -2.29 2.87 -46.83
N LEU A 11 -1.05 3.31 -46.97
CA LEU A 11 -0.20 3.73 -45.86
C LEU A 11 -0.64 5.17 -45.47
N SER A 12 -1.49 5.32 -44.45
CA SER A 12 -1.81 6.63 -43.89
C SER A 12 -0.66 7.09 -43.02
N ALA A 13 0.31 7.75 -43.62
CA ALA A 13 1.28 8.56 -42.89
C ALA A 13 0.56 9.79 -42.36
N LEU A 14 0.37 9.85 -41.02
CA LEU A 14 -0.10 11.02 -40.34
C LEU A 14 1.03 12.07 -40.36
N ILE A 15 1.00 12.92 -41.35
CA ILE A 15 1.87 14.09 -41.46
C ILE A 15 1.38 15.09 -40.41
N VAL A 16 2.13 15.23 -39.32
CA VAL A 16 2.00 16.35 -38.41
C VAL A 16 2.55 17.56 -39.15
N CYS A 17 1.68 18.42 -39.68
CA CYS A 17 2.04 19.71 -40.25
C CYS A 17 2.73 20.54 -39.17
N VAL A 18 4.05 20.63 -39.24
CA VAL A 18 4.79 21.70 -38.63
C VAL A 18 4.57 22.95 -39.52
N SER A 19 3.73 23.88 -39.09
CA SER A 19 3.63 25.17 -39.74
C SER A 19 4.94 25.93 -39.55
N CYS A 20 5.77 25.98 -40.56
CA CYS A 20 6.87 26.93 -40.68
C CYS A 20 6.31 28.29 -41.07
N GLY A 21 6.14 29.16 -40.10
CA GLY A 21 5.86 30.59 -40.27
C GLY A 21 6.87 31.41 -39.47
N GLY A 22 7.68 32.18 -40.16
CA GLY A 22 8.93 32.80 -39.80
C GLY A 22 9.02 33.74 -38.60
N SER A 23 10.28 34.02 -38.33
CA SER A 23 10.91 35.03 -37.43
C SER A 23 11.27 34.56 -36.03
N GLY A 24 12.55 34.40 -35.86
CA GLY A 24 13.44 34.36 -34.67
C GLY A 24 12.88 34.50 -33.25
N LYS A 25 12.23 33.48 -32.72
CA LYS A 25 12.11 33.27 -31.27
C LYS A 25 12.54 31.84 -30.97
N SER A 26 13.55 31.65 -30.12
CA SER A 26 14.01 30.35 -29.64
C SER A 26 12.81 29.55 -29.13
N GLY A 27 12.34 28.60 -29.92
CA GLY A 27 11.11 27.84 -29.66
C GLY A 27 11.27 27.04 -28.37
N LYS A 28 10.61 27.48 -27.31
CA LYS A 28 10.51 26.66 -26.07
C LYS A 28 9.43 25.61 -26.29
N ILE A 29 9.76 24.36 -26.01
CA ILE A 29 8.83 23.24 -26.07
C ILE A 29 8.09 23.18 -24.72
N LYS A 30 6.76 23.25 -24.72
CA LYS A 30 5.96 23.03 -23.51
C LYS A 30 6.04 21.56 -23.11
N VAL A 31 6.36 21.29 -21.85
CA VAL A 31 6.49 19.92 -21.32
C VAL A 31 5.14 19.26 -21.13
N ASP A 32 4.17 20.05 -20.60
CA ASP A 32 2.83 19.55 -20.34
C ASP A 32 2.09 19.21 -21.64
N GLY A 33 1.50 18.01 -21.66
CA GLY A 33 0.77 17.49 -22.81
C GLY A 33 1.64 16.79 -23.87
N ILE A 34 2.98 16.68 -23.70
CA ILE A 34 3.81 15.88 -24.62
C ILE A 34 3.31 14.44 -24.65
N GLN A 35 2.98 13.93 -25.84
CA GLN A 35 2.63 12.55 -26.06
C GLN A 35 3.73 11.87 -26.88
N ASN A 36 4.24 10.74 -26.40
CA ASN A 36 5.21 9.94 -27.16
C ASN A 36 5.32 8.52 -26.58
N LYS A 37 5.93 7.61 -27.34
CA LYS A 37 6.21 6.25 -26.91
C LYS A 37 7.41 6.19 -25.98
N VAL A 38 7.32 5.33 -24.97
CA VAL A 38 8.45 5.01 -24.08
C VAL A 38 9.40 4.07 -24.82
N GLN A 39 10.62 4.55 -25.06
CA GLN A 39 11.68 3.78 -25.71
C GLN A 39 12.40 2.88 -24.71
N LYS A 40 12.69 3.41 -23.52
CA LYS A 40 13.53 2.72 -22.53
C LYS A 40 13.07 3.06 -21.12
N VAL A 41 13.14 2.06 -20.23
CA VAL A 41 13.08 2.26 -18.77
C VAL A 41 14.52 2.35 -18.27
N ILE A 42 14.88 3.48 -17.67
CA ILE A 42 16.24 3.73 -17.16
C ILE A 42 16.36 3.18 -15.74
N SER A 43 15.39 3.52 -14.89
CA SER A 43 15.33 3.07 -13.49
C SER A 43 13.88 2.87 -13.04
N GLY A 44 13.64 2.55 -11.78
CA GLY A 44 12.31 2.41 -11.20
C GLY A 44 11.45 3.69 -11.21
N ASN A 45 12.05 4.86 -11.49
CA ASN A 45 11.32 6.12 -11.61
C ASN A 45 11.80 6.98 -12.79
N GLU A 46 12.52 6.43 -13.76
CA GLU A 46 13.00 7.20 -14.91
C GLU A 46 12.80 6.43 -16.22
N ILE A 47 12.19 7.10 -17.19
CA ILE A 47 11.95 6.59 -18.54
C ILE A 47 12.53 7.53 -19.59
N GLU A 48 12.81 7.01 -20.78
CA GLU A 48 13.20 7.76 -21.96
C GLU A 48 12.19 7.54 -23.09
N LEU A 49 11.75 8.64 -23.68
CA LEU A 49 10.82 8.65 -24.81
C LEU A 49 11.58 8.53 -26.14
N ILE A 50 10.91 8.11 -27.21
CA ILE A 50 11.52 7.96 -28.54
C ILE A 50 12.14 9.28 -29.05
N ASN A 51 11.58 10.43 -28.68
CA ASN A 51 12.14 11.75 -29.02
C ASN A 51 13.37 12.16 -28.17
N GLY A 52 13.86 11.27 -27.29
CA GLY A 52 15.03 11.48 -26.42
C GLY A 52 14.76 12.24 -25.13
N LEU A 53 13.49 12.58 -24.83
CA LEU A 53 13.12 13.20 -23.55
C LEU A 53 13.23 12.17 -22.44
N LYS A 54 14.04 12.49 -21.42
CA LYS A 54 14.12 11.71 -20.18
C LYS A 54 13.17 12.26 -19.15
N VAL A 55 12.35 11.41 -18.57
CA VAL A 55 11.33 11.80 -17.57
C VAL A 55 11.57 11.06 -16.29
N GLU A 56 11.88 11.80 -15.23
CA GLU A 56 11.83 11.31 -13.86
C GLU A 56 10.37 11.39 -13.37
N ILE A 57 9.82 10.22 -13.06
CA ILE A 57 8.42 10.08 -12.65
C ILE A 57 8.27 10.65 -11.24
N LEU A 58 7.42 11.65 -11.11
CA LEU A 58 7.14 12.33 -9.83
C LEU A 58 6.23 11.51 -8.92
N GLY A 59 6.31 11.79 -7.63
CA GLY A 59 5.37 11.30 -6.61
C GLY A 59 5.70 9.95 -6.02
N ILE A 60 6.75 9.27 -6.50
CA ILE A 60 7.12 7.94 -6.02
C ILE A 60 8.58 7.86 -5.56
N ARG A 61 8.80 6.99 -4.57
CA ARG A 61 10.10 6.39 -4.25
C ARG A 61 10.06 4.96 -4.82
N PRO A 62 10.92 4.61 -5.78
CA PRO A 62 10.89 3.28 -6.39
C PRO A 62 11.36 2.21 -5.40
N THR A 63 10.75 1.03 -5.50
CA THR A 63 11.22 -0.23 -4.92
C THR A 63 11.97 -1.05 -5.97
N GLU A 64 12.49 -2.22 -5.61
CA GLU A 64 13.16 -3.12 -6.56
C GLU A 64 12.24 -3.60 -7.68
N HIS A 65 10.93 -3.75 -7.44
CA HIS A 65 9.95 -4.19 -8.46
C HIS A 65 9.42 -3.06 -9.35
N THR A 66 9.67 -1.80 -9.02
CA THR A 66 9.14 -0.67 -9.80
C THR A 66 9.67 -0.69 -11.22
N LYS A 67 10.95 -1.03 -11.40
CA LYS A 67 11.57 -1.10 -12.72
C LYS A 67 10.95 -2.20 -13.58
N ASP A 68 10.74 -3.38 -13.03
CA ASP A 68 10.17 -4.53 -13.73
C ASP A 68 8.72 -4.24 -14.15
N TYR A 69 7.96 -3.58 -13.30
CA TYR A 69 6.62 -3.10 -13.65
C TYR A 69 6.66 -2.14 -14.83
N LEU A 70 7.55 -1.15 -14.84
CA LEU A 70 7.68 -0.19 -15.93
C LEU A 70 8.14 -0.87 -17.23
N GLU A 71 9.07 -1.82 -17.18
CA GLU A 71 9.50 -2.61 -18.35
C GLU A 71 8.34 -3.44 -18.95
N LYS A 72 7.51 -4.02 -18.09
CA LYS A 72 6.41 -4.89 -18.50
C LYS A 72 5.18 -4.12 -19.02
N HIS A 73 4.84 -2.98 -18.41
CA HIS A 73 3.56 -2.33 -18.63
C HIS A 73 3.63 -0.93 -19.25
N VAL A 74 4.81 -0.33 -19.34
CA VAL A 74 4.99 1.05 -19.80
C VAL A 74 5.92 1.15 -20.99
N LYS A 75 6.94 0.32 -21.09
CA LYS A 75 7.85 0.29 -22.24
C LYS A 75 7.12 -0.06 -23.52
N GLY A 76 7.35 0.73 -24.57
CA GLY A 76 6.67 0.57 -25.85
C GLY A 76 5.27 1.20 -25.91
N GLU A 77 4.72 1.66 -24.79
CA GLU A 77 3.42 2.28 -24.74
C GLU A 77 3.49 3.79 -25.00
N THR A 78 2.38 4.37 -25.44
CA THR A 78 2.25 5.81 -25.62
C THR A 78 1.82 6.44 -24.31
N VAL A 79 2.60 7.40 -23.83
CA VAL A 79 2.35 8.13 -22.61
C VAL A 79 2.10 9.62 -22.88
N THR A 80 1.37 10.26 -21.96
CA THR A 80 1.21 11.70 -21.87
C THR A 80 1.99 12.23 -20.68
N ILE A 81 2.81 13.25 -20.87
CA ILE A 81 3.56 13.93 -19.82
C ILE A 81 2.70 15.02 -19.21
N ILE A 82 2.58 15.03 -17.91
CA ILE A 82 1.81 16.01 -17.13
C ILE A 82 2.80 16.77 -16.25
N ALA A 83 3.00 18.05 -16.55
CA ALA A 83 3.93 18.88 -15.80
C ALA A 83 3.30 19.36 -14.48
N ASP A 84 4.02 19.21 -13.37
CA ASP A 84 3.69 19.81 -12.08
C ASP A 84 4.04 21.33 -12.14
N SER A 85 3.20 22.20 -11.56
CA SER A 85 3.36 23.66 -11.59
C SER A 85 4.74 24.14 -11.09
N ARG A 86 5.37 23.38 -10.21
CA ARG A 86 6.68 23.67 -9.61
C ARG A 86 7.85 23.11 -10.40
N GLN A 87 7.58 22.34 -11.45
CA GLN A 87 8.60 21.73 -12.27
C GLN A 87 8.85 22.54 -13.54
N LYS A 88 9.82 22.15 -14.32
CA LYS A 88 10.19 22.79 -15.55
C LYS A 88 9.06 22.70 -16.58
N GLN A 89 8.39 23.82 -16.86
CA GLN A 89 7.26 23.89 -17.78
C GLN A 89 7.68 23.94 -19.26
N PHE A 90 8.90 24.43 -19.54
CA PHE A 90 9.42 24.58 -20.89
C PHE A 90 10.85 24.07 -21.02
N ILE A 91 11.17 23.45 -22.13
CA ILE A 91 12.51 22.99 -22.48
C ILE A 91 12.93 23.53 -23.85
N LYS A 92 14.24 23.60 -24.10
CA LYS A 92 14.78 24.02 -25.39
C LYS A 92 14.92 22.86 -26.38
N THR A 93 15.08 21.66 -25.86
CA THR A 93 15.32 20.43 -26.62
C THR A 93 14.81 19.21 -25.86
N TYR A 94 14.39 18.17 -26.57
CA TYR A 94 14.00 16.88 -25.97
C TYR A 94 15.16 16.12 -25.32
N LYS A 95 16.42 16.48 -25.58
CA LYS A 95 17.58 15.90 -24.89
C LYS A 95 17.71 16.34 -23.42
N THR A 96 16.69 16.97 -22.89
CA THR A 96 16.64 17.48 -21.49
C THR A 96 15.97 16.44 -20.59
N LYS A 97 16.44 16.29 -19.36
CA LYS A 97 15.72 15.58 -18.31
C LYS A 97 14.70 16.50 -17.65
N VAL A 98 13.49 16.01 -17.46
CA VAL A 98 12.40 16.71 -16.76
C VAL A 98 11.84 15.82 -15.65
N LYS A 99 11.21 16.45 -14.65
CA LYS A 99 10.41 15.78 -13.62
C LYS A 99 8.94 16.05 -13.93
N ALA A 100 8.15 14.99 -14.07
CA ALA A 100 6.75 15.09 -14.43
C ALA A 100 5.97 13.85 -14.02
N TYR A 101 4.63 13.96 -14.01
CA TYR A 101 3.77 12.78 -13.98
C TYR A 101 3.65 12.20 -15.38
N VAL A 102 3.45 10.90 -15.44
CA VAL A 102 3.33 10.17 -16.70
C VAL A 102 2.04 9.38 -16.67
N LYS A 103 1.24 9.48 -17.73
CA LYS A 103 -0.05 8.82 -17.86
C LYS A 103 -0.09 8.00 -19.14
N LEU A 104 -0.47 6.73 -19.04
CA LEU A 104 -0.73 5.88 -20.20
C LEU A 104 -2.00 6.35 -20.93
N LYS A 105 -2.05 6.20 -22.23
CA LYS A 105 -3.23 6.53 -23.04
C LYS A 105 -4.43 5.67 -22.59
N GLY A 106 -5.55 6.31 -22.28
CA GLY A 106 -6.77 5.61 -21.84
C GLY A 106 -6.85 5.32 -20.34
N ASP A 107 -5.77 5.45 -19.59
CA ASP A 107 -5.78 5.22 -18.15
C ASP A 107 -6.51 6.32 -17.37
N LYS A 108 -7.17 5.94 -16.29
CA LYS A 108 -7.77 6.89 -15.33
C LYS A 108 -6.68 7.60 -14.52
N TYR A 109 -5.65 6.86 -14.09
CA TYR A 109 -4.60 7.31 -13.18
C TYR A 109 -3.25 7.47 -13.89
N CYS A 110 -2.40 8.36 -13.39
CA CYS A 110 -0.99 8.41 -13.80
C CYS A 110 -0.23 7.17 -13.31
N ILE A 111 0.94 6.90 -13.91
CA ILE A 111 1.77 5.73 -13.56
C ILE A 111 2.13 5.73 -12.08
N SER A 112 2.48 6.90 -11.51
CA SER A 112 2.77 7.01 -10.07
C SER A 112 1.58 6.55 -9.23
N GLY A 113 0.36 6.99 -9.58
CA GLY A 113 -0.85 6.53 -8.91
C GLY A 113 -1.04 5.02 -9.00
N LYS A 114 -0.83 4.43 -10.17
CA LYS A 114 -0.91 2.97 -10.34
C LYS A 114 0.12 2.23 -9.51
N LEU A 115 1.36 2.69 -9.49
CA LEU A 115 2.44 2.08 -8.70
C LEU A 115 2.15 2.15 -7.20
N LEU A 116 1.64 3.28 -6.72
CA LEU A 116 1.23 3.45 -5.32
C LEU A 116 0.04 2.57 -4.96
N LEU A 117 -0.98 2.52 -5.83
CA LEU A 117 -2.18 1.70 -5.66
C LEU A 117 -1.89 0.20 -5.63
N ASN A 118 -0.89 -0.23 -6.39
CA ASN A 118 -0.44 -1.63 -6.42
C ASN A 118 0.64 -1.95 -5.38
N GLY A 119 0.99 -1.00 -4.50
CA GLY A 119 2.04 -1.19 -3.50
C GLY A 119 3.46 -1.42 -4.08
N ILE A 120 3.67 -1.09 -5.37
CA ILE A 120 4.94 -1.31 -6.11
C ILE A 120 5.92 -0.16 -5.87
N ALA A 121 5.46 0.97 -5.36
CA ALA A 121 6.27 2.12 -5.01
C ALA A 121 5.74 2.81 -3.77
N ASP A 122 6.61 3.51 -3.04
CA ASP A 122 6.25 4.35 -1.91
C ASP A 122 5.94 5.77 -2.33
N LEU A 123 5.10 6.46 -1.55
CA LEU A 123 4.83 7.87 -1.74
C LEU A 123 6.06 8.71 -1.34
N ARG A 124 6.54 9.57 -2.25
CA ARG A 124 7.61 10.52 -1.96
C ARG A 124 7.01 11.83 -1.44
N GLN A 125 6.91 11.98 -0.13
CA GLN A 125 6.25 13.10 0.55
C GLN A 125 6.81 14.49 0.19
N THR A 126 8.10 14.61 -0.11
CA THR A 126 8.77 15.91 -0.32
C THR A 126 8.63 16.49 -1.74
N ALA A 127 8.08 15.74 -2.69
CA ALA A 127 8.14 16.13 -4.10
C ALA A 127 6.85 16.75 -4.64
N VAL A 128 5.74 16.76 -3.89
CA VAL A 128 4.43 16.86 -4.50
C VAL A 128 3.49 17.72 -3.68
N HIS A 129 3.27 18.97 -4.09
CA HIS A 129 2.34 19.84 -3.39
C HIS A 129 0.87 19.58 -3.79
N ASP A 130 0.55 19.63 -5.07
CA ASP A 130 -0.84 19.51 -5.54
C ASP A 130 -1.29 18.06 -5.75
N SER A 131 -0.34 17.14 -5.90
CA SER A 131 -0.61 15.74 -6.19
C SER A 131 -0.60 14.85 -4.94
N LEU A 132 -0.07 15.33 -3.81
CA LEU A 132 -0.10 14.56 -2.56
C LEU A 132 -1.54 14.31 -2.13
N GLU A 133 -2.39 15.33 -2.21
CA GLU A 133 -3.83 15.20 -1.94
C GLU A 133 -4.51 14.26 -2.95
N HIS A 134 -4.11 14.36 -4.23
CA HIS A 134 -4.63 13.48 -5.26
C HIS A 134 -4.25 12.02 -5.01
N PHE A 135 -3.01 11.73 -4.59
CA PHE A 135 -2.58 10.37 -4.25
C PHE A 135 -3.13 9.85 -2.93
N LYS A 136 -3.44 10.72 -1.98
CA LYS A 136 -4.15 10.35 -0.75
C LYS A 136 -5.57 9.85 -1.00
N THR A 137 -6.18 10.26 -2.11
CA THR A 137 -7.57 9.91 -2.47
C THR A 137 -7.68 8.71 -3.41
N TYR A 138 -6.57 8.11 -3.85
CA TYR A 138 -6.65 6.91 -4.68
C TYR A 138 -7.17 5.72 -3.87
N PRO A 139 -8.30 5.13 -4.27
CA PRO A 139 -8.73 3.87 -3.68
C PRO A 139 -7.70 2.78 -4.00
N ASN A 140 -7.48 1.86 -3.09
CA ASN A 140 -6.72 0.65 -3.39
C ASN A 140 -7.32 -0.03 -4.62
N ILE A 141 -6.53 -0.17 -5.68
CA ILE A 141 -6.97 -0.92 -6.87
C ILE A 141 -6.93 -2.40 -6.52
N GLY A 142 -8.01 -3.04 -6.86
CA GLY A 142 -8.40 -4.41 -6.62
C GLY A 142 -7.32 -5.44 -6.31
N GLU A 143 -7.59 -6.19 -5.29
CA GLU A 143 -6.82 -7.26 -4.66
C GLU A 143 -6.29 -8.32 -5.64
N GLU A 144 -6.95 -8.50 -6.80
CA GLU A 144 -6.66 -9.59 -7.74
C GLU A 144 -5.30 -9.46 -8.46
N ASN A 145 -4.74 -8.24 -8.53
CA ASN A 145 -3.51 -7.95 -9.28
C ASN A 145 -2.34 -7.46 -8.42
N ARG A 146 -2.40 -7.62 -7.10
CA ARG A 146 -1.27 -7.24 -6.24
C ARG A 146 -0.08 -8.16 -6.49
N PRO A 147 1.13 -7.62 -6.74
CA PRO A 147 2.32 -8.43 -6.87
C PRO A 147 2.68 -9.09 -5.54
N VAL A 148 3.33 -10.23 -5.62
CA VAL A 148 3.97 -10.84 -4.45
C VAL A 148 5.20 -10.01 -4.11
N MET A 149 5.25 -9.49 -2.90
CA MET A 149 6.33 -8.66 -2.37
C MET A 149 7.46 -9.52 -1.79
N SER A 150 8.69 -9.01 -1.82
CA SER A 150 9.76 -9.52 -0.98
C SER A 150 9.49 -9.19 0.51
N GLN A 151 10.22 -9.79 1.43
CA GLN A 151 10.10 -9.49 2.86
C GLN A 151 10.37 -8.02 3.18
N THR A 152 11.38 -7.42 2.54
CA THR A 152 11.76 -6.01 2.72
C THR A 152 10.65 -5.07 2.25
N GLU A 153 10.05 -5.36 1.09
CA GLU A 153 8.94 -4.56 0.57
C GLU A 153 7.69 -4.72 1.42
N LEU A 154 7.41 -5.94 1.86
CA LEU A 154 6.26 -6.21 2.73
C LEU A 154 6.40 -5.47 4.06
N LEU A 155 7.58 -5.48 4.70
CA LEU A 155 7.86 -4.68 5.90
C LEU A 155 7.65 -3.18 5.63
N THR A 156 8.21 -2.66 4.54
CA THR A 156 8.06 -1.25 4.15
C THR A 156 6.59 -0.87 3.91
N TYR A 157 5.81 -1.82 3.37
CA TYR A 157 4.38 -1.65 3.13
C TYR A 157 3.56 -1.67 4.42
N MET A 158 3.83 -2.63 5.33
CA MET A 158 3.08 -2.85 6.56
C MET A 158 3.35 -1.79 7.64
N LYS A 159 4.62 -1.40 7.82
CA LYS A 159 5.06 -0.54 8.92
C LYS A 159 4.26 0.75 9.06
N PRO A 160 4.00 1.56 8.01
CA PRO A 160 3.23 2.80 8.15
C PRO A 160 1.73 2.61 8.39
N ALA A 161 1.23 1.39 8.22
CA ALA A 161 -0.16 1.03 8.52
C ALA A 161 -0.33 0.37 9.89
N THR A 162 0.77 0.14 10.62
CA THR A 162 0.81 -0.54 11.93
C THR A 162 1.31 0.42 12.99
N PHE A 163 0.83 0.28 14.21
CA PHE A 163 1.17 1.14 15.33
C PHE A 163 1.13 0.36 16.66
N MET A 164 1.83 0.87 17.67
CA MET A 164 1.72 0.41 19.04
C MET A 164 0.48 1.04 19.69
N ILE A 165 -0.24 0.27 20.48
CA ILE A 165 -1.29 0.72 21.38
C ILE A 165 -0.74 0.74 22.80
N TYR A 166 -0.91 1.86 23.48
CA TYR A 166 -0.58 2.02 24.91
C TYR A 166 -1.83 2.43 25.66
N CYS A 167 -2.20 1.64 26.65
CA CYS A 167 -3.37 1.88 27.48
C CYS A 167 -2.99 2.47 28.82
N GLN A 168 -3.95 3.16 29.46
CA GLN A 168 -3.72 3.83 30.74
C GLN A 168 -3.35 2.89 31.89
N ASP A 169 -3.75 1.62 31.81
CA ASP A 169 -3.39 0.56 32.75
C ASP A 169 -2.02 -0.09 32.47
N GLU A 170 -1.21 0.57 31.63
CA GLU A 170 0.11 0.11 31.18
C GLU A 170 0.07 -1.14 30.27
N SER A 171 -1.11 -1.61 29.86
CA SER A 171 -1.20 -2.67 28.87
C SER A 171 -0.73 -2.19 27.50
N LEU A 172 -0.12 -3.11 26.75
CA LEU A 172 0.49 -2.85 25.46
C LEU A 172 -0.06 -3.83 24.42
N GLY A 173 -0.22 -3.33 23.20
CA GLY A 173 -0.60 -4.13 22.07
C GLY A 173 -0.17 -3.52 20.74
N THR A 174 -0.56 -4.19 19.69
CA THR A 174 -0.38 -3.73 18.31
C THR A 174 -1.73 -3.50 17.67
N GLY A 175 -1.84 -2.51 16.79
CA GLY A 175 -3.01 -2.27 15.97
C GLY A 175 -2.60 -1.90 14.56
N PHE A 176 -3.57 -1.90 13.65
CA PHE A 176 -3.33 -1.53 12.26
C PHE A 176 -4.57 -0.93 11.61
N PHE A 177 -4.34 -0.07 10.62
CA PHE A 177 -5.42 0.56 9.86
C PHE A 177 -5.97 -0.33 8.77
N ILE A 178 -7.30 -0.29 8.59
CA ILE A 178 -8.04 -0.99 7.54
C ILE A 178 -8.79 -0.04 6.59
N ASN A 179 -8.68 1.27 6.80
CA ASN A 179 -9.01 2.31 5.81
C ASN A 179 -8.14 3.54 6.00
N ASP A 180 -8.20 4.45 5.05
CA ASP A 180 -7.40 5.68 5.05
C ASP A 180 -7.92 6.79 5.98
N ASN A 181 -9.09 6.61 6.58
CA ASN A 181 -9.72 7.55 7.50
C ASN A 181 -9.51 7.20 8.98
N GLY A 182 -8.57 6.28 9.28
CA GLY A 182 -8.22 5.91 10.65
C GLY A 182 -9.08 4.82 11.28
N LEU A 183 -9.86 4.06 10.50
CA LEU A 183 -10.49 2.84 11.00
C LEU A 183 -9.44 1.77 11.22
N ALA A 184 -9.44 1.15 12.39
CA ALA A 184 -8.38 0.26 12.82
C ALA A 184 -8.89 -1.00 13.54
N LEU A 185 -8.01 -1.99 13.62
CA LEU A 185 -8.23 -3.27 14.29
C LEU A 185 -7.15 -3.55 15.32
N THR A 186 -7.53 -4.26 16.38
CA THR A 186 -6.67 -4.89 17.37
C THR A 186 -7.41 -6.03 18.04
N ASN A 187 -6.82 -6.72 19.03
CA ASN A 187 -7.55 -7.64 19.90
C ASN A 187 -8.37 -6.89 20.96
N ASN A 188 -9.46 -7.50 21.41
CA ASN A 188 -10.29 -6.93 22.49
C ASN A 188 -9.53 -6.87 23.79
N HIS A 189 -8.78 -7.91 24.17
CA HIS A 189 -8.02 -7.95 25.41
C HIS A 189 -6.94 -6.86 25.51
N VAL A 190 -6.54 -6.22 24.40
CA VAL A 190 -5.64 -5.04 24.43
C VAL A 190 -6.32 -3.84 25.07
N PHE A 191 -7.65 -3.72 24.91
CA PHE A 191 -8.46 -2.64 25.52
C PHE A 191 -9.19 -3.07 26.80
N ASP A 192 -9.11 -4.35 27.18
CA ASP A 192 -9.88 -4.88 28.30
C ASP A 192 -9.49 -4.18 29.61
N GLY A 193 -10.48 -3.48 30.19
CA GLY A 193 -10.29 -2.68 31.39
C GLY A 193 -9.78 -1.25 31.17
N SER A 194 -9.35 -0.87 29.99
CA SER A 194 -8.85 0.47 29.70
C SER A 194 -9.86 1.29 28.88
N GLN A 195 -10.25 2.46 29.40
CA GLN A 195 -11.09 3.42 28.65
C GLN A 195 -10.29 4.45 27.86
N ASN A 196 -9.00 4.58 28.15
CA ASN A 196 -8.11 5.55 27.51
C ASN A 196 -6.89 4.84 26.95
N ALA A 197 -6.75 4.90 25.64
CA ALA A 197 -5.59 4.39 24.93
C ALA A 197 -5.13 5.40 23.88
N VAL A 198 -3.84 5.39 23.63
CA VAL A 198 -3.20 6.16 22.56
C VAL A 198 -2.47 5.21 21.63
N ILE A 199 -2.35 5.61 20.38
CA ILE A 199 -1.52 4.90 19.41
C ILE A 199 -0.25 5.68 19.14
N TYR A 200 0.87 4.98 18.95
CA TYR A 200 2.16 5.53 18.57
C TYR A 200 2.63 4.93 17.25
N PHE A 201 3.03 5.78 16.32
CA PHE A 201 3.57 5.34 15.04
C PHE A 201 5.04 4.93 15.15
N PHE A 202 5.47 4.09 14.21
CA PHE A 202 6.88 3.76 14.04
C PHE A 202 7.59 4.81 13.18
N GLY A 203 8.75 5.26 13.63
CA GLY A 203 9.67 6.05 12.83
C GLY A 203 10.34 5.25 11.71
N ASP A 204 11.11 5.93 10.87
CA ASP A 204 11.84 5.30 9.77
C ASP A 204 12.86 4.24 10.26
N ASP A 205 13.43 4.46 11.44
CA ASP A 205 14.36 3.54 12.11
C ASP A 205 13.68 2.31 12.73
N GLY A 206 12.35 2.21 12.62
CA GLY A 206 11.56 1.12 13.19
C GLY A 206 11.27 1.25 14.69
N LYS A 207 11.67 2.36 15.32
CA LYS A 207 11.35 2.65 16.73
C LYS A 207 10.03 3.40 16.83
N ILE A 208 9.42 3.34 18.02
CA ILE A 208 8.27 4.17 18.34
C ILE A 208 8.70 5.64 18.36
N ASP A 209 7.97 6.46 17.63
CA ASP A 209 8.08 7.91 17.69
C ASP A 209 7.11 8.44 18.76
N ALA A 210 7.63 8.70 19.97
CA ALA A 210 6.83 9.19 21.08
C ALA A 210 6.20 10.58 20.83
N THR A 211 6.65 11.30 19.80
CA THR A 211 6.09 12.60 19.42
C THR A 211 4.97 12.48 18.39
N ASN A 212 4.87 11.32 17.72
CA ASN A 212 3.88 11.04 16.69
C ASN A 212 2.83 10.05 17.20
N TYR A 213 1.85 10.57 17.93
CA TYR A 213 0.76 9.79 18.51
C TYR A 213 -0.61 10.32 18.11
N ARG A 214 -1.64 9.47 18.24
CA ARG A 214 -3.05 9.83 18.05
C ARG A 214 -3.89 9.21 19.15
N ASN A 215 -4.97 9.90 19.50
CA ASN A 215 -5.97 9.40 20.44
C ASN A 215 -6.94 8.46 19.72
N ILE A 216 -7.52 7.53 20.47
CA ILE A 216 -8.64 6.73 20.00
C ILE A 216 -9.92 7.56 20.20
N ASN A 217 -10.67 7.74 19.11
CA ASN A 217 -11.90 8.52 19.13
C ASN A 217 -13.05 7.70 19.73
N ARG A 218 -13.25 6.47 19.24
CA ARG A 218 -14.33 5.58 19.72
C ARG A 218 -14.10 4.14 19.32
N VAL A 219 -14.62 3.21 20.11
CA VAL A 219 -14.78 1.81 19.75
C VAL A 219 -16.10 1.64 19.00
N LEU A 220 -16.06 0.95 17.86
CA LEU A 220 -17.23 0.71 17.00
C LEU A 220 -17.81 -0.69 17.20
N TYR A 221 -16.95 -1.67 17.46
CA TYR A 221 -17.31 -3.05 17.72
C TYR A 221 -16.23 -3.72 18.56
N THR A 222 -16.65 -4.61 19.42
CA THR A 222 -15.76 -5.49 20.16
C THR A 222 -16.41 -6.85 20.36
N THR A 223 -15.64 -7.91 20.28
CA THR A 223 -16.11 -9.26 20.64
C THR A 223 -16.42 -9.31 22.13
N ARG A 224 -17.48 -10.02 22.51
CA ARG A 224 -17.82 -10.19 23.92
C ARG A 224 -16.93 -11.23 24.56
N THR A 225 -16.42 -10.94 25.74
CA THR A 225 -15.64 -11.87 26.55
C THR A 225 -16.48 -13.12 26.82
N GLY A 226 -15.96 -14.29 26.47
CA GLY A 226 -16.60 -15.60 26.76
C GLY A 226 -17.46 -16.20 25.63
N GLU A 227 -17.78 -15.46 24.55
CA GLU A 227 -18.59 -16.05 23.46
C GLU A 227 -17.82 -16.94 22.51
N ARG A 228 -16.52 -16.74 22.32
CA ARG A 228 -15.61 -17.63 21.58
C ARG A 228 -14.17 -17.29 22.02
N GLU A 229 -13.58 -18.08 22.87
CA GLU A 229 -12.24 -17.86 23.45
C GLU A 229 -11.12 -17.59 22.41
N ARG A 230 -11.35 -17.89 21.14
CA ARG A 230 -10.39 -17.74 20.04
C ARG A 230 -10.75 -16.67 19.00
N ILE A 231 -11.85 -15.94 19.21
CA ILE A 231 -12.26 -14.84 18.33
C ILE A 231 -12.26 -13.56 19.15
N ASP A 232 -11.14 -12.90 19.14
CA ASP A 232 -10.87 -11.74 19.99
C ASP A 232 -10.39 -10.58 19.13
N PHE A 233 -11.29 -9.65 18.82
CA PHE A 233 -10.96 -8.43 18.07
C PHE A 233 -11.84 -7.25 18.44
N THR A 234 -11.30 -6.06 18.20
CA THR A 234 -11.96 -4.77 18.37
C THR A 234 -11.75 -3.93 17.12
N VAL A 235 -12.83 -3.29 16.67
CA VAL A 235 -12.85 -2.27 15.62
C VAL A 235 -12.99 -0.91 16.25
N PHE A 236 -12.09 0.01 15.96
CA PHE A 236 -12.09 1.35 16.55
C PHE A 236 -11.69 2.42 15.56
N GLN A 237 -12.04 3.65 15.86
CA GLN A 237 -11.71 4.84 15.10
C GLN A 237 -10.61 5.62 15.80
N VAL A 238 -9.51 5.86 15.12
CA VAL A 238 -8.43 6.75 15.53
C VAL A 238 -8.78 8.18 15.14
N GLN A 239 -8.50 9.13 16.02
CA GLN A 239 -8.67 10.55 15.76
C GLN A 239 -7.49 11.04 14.91
N LEU A 240 -7.74 11.28 13.64
CA LEU A 240 -6.78 11.88 12.72
C LEU A 240 -6.91 13.41 12.72
N ASP A 241 -5.84 14.10 12.37
CA ASP A 241 -5.86 15.54 12.13
C ASP A 241 -6.73 15.89 10.93
N ASN A 242 -7.18 17.14 10.83
CA ASN A 242 -8.05 17.55 9.72
C ASN A 242 -7.38 17.35 8.36
N GLY A 243 -7.99 16.51 7.53
CA GLY A 243 -7.47 16.14 6.20
C GLY A 243 -6.33 15.11 6.22
N GLU A 244 -5.92 14.62 7.38
CA GLU A 244 -4.93 13.55 7.49
C GLU A 244 -5.47 12.26 6.90
N LYS A 245 -4.61 11.53 6.19
CA LYS A 245 -4.87 10.18 5.68
C LYS A 245 -3.75 9.26 6.11
N VAL A 246 -4.12 8.05 6.49
CA VAL A 246 -3.18 7.02 6.91
C VAL A 246 -3.03 5.92 5.88
N ARG A 247 -1.90 5.24 5.89
CA ARG A 247 -1.74 3.98 5.18
C ARG A 247 -2.59 2.92 5.85
N TYR A 248 -3.15 2.02 5.05
CA TYR A 248 -3.91 0.89 5.55
C TYR A 248 -3.65 -0.38 4.74
N MET A 249 -4.02 -1.51 5.29
CA MET A 249 -3.94 -2.81 4.66
C MET A 249 -5.35 -3.36 4.43
N PRO A 250 -5.67 -3.87 3.23
CA PRO A 250 -6.97 -4.47 2.96
C PRO A 250 -7.07 -5.84 3.62
N LEU A 251 -8.29 -6.21 3.99
CA LEU A 251 -8.61 -7.53 4.48
C LEU A 251 -8.86 -8.49 3.29
N VAL A 252 -8.36 -9.73 3.33
CA VAL A 252 -8.62 -10.74 2.30
C VAL A 252 -10.12 -11.02 2.14
N LYS A 253 -10.54 -11.42 0.94
CA LYS A 253 -11.92 -11.85 0.65
C LYS A 253 -12.14 -13.34 0.83
N GLN A 254 -11.09 -14.11 0.81
CA GLN A 254 -11.11 -15.55 0.89
C GLN A 254 -10.15 -16.01 1.99
N HIS A 255 -10.49 -17.12 2.64
CA HIS A 255 -9.63 -17.72 3.64
C HIS A 255 -8.27 -18.07 3.08
N ALA A 256 -7.23 -17.79 3.85
CA ALA A 256 -5.88 -18.22 3.55
C ALA A 256 -5.80 -19.76 3.57
N ARG A 257 -4.84 -20.32 2.86
CA ARG A 257 -4.70 -21.77 2.71
C ARG A 257 -3.61 -22.31 3.63
N ASP A 258 -3.77 -23.56 4.07
CA ASP A 258 -2.74 -24.28 4.76
C ASP A 258 -1.44 -24.28 3.94
N GLY A 259 -0.32 -23.97 4.58
CA GLY A 259 0.98 -23.83 3.92
C GLY A 259 1.23 -22.48 3.26
N GLU A 260 0.30 -21.53 3.29
CA GLU A 260 0.50 -20.19 2.72
C GLU A 260 1.60 -19.44 3.48
N LYS A 261 2.50 -18.79 2.72
CA LYS A 261 3.51 -17.89 3.28
C LYS A 261 2.87 -16.62 3.79
N ILE A 262 3.18 -16.28 5.03
CA ILE A 262 2.61 -15.16 5.76
C ILE A 262 3.70 -14.37 6.48
N ALA A 263 3.38 -13.16 6.93
CA ALA A 263 4.23 -12.39 7.81
C ALA A 263 3.39 -11.65 8.86
N LYS A 264 3.99 -11.39 10.01
CA LYS A 264 3.46 -10.60 11.10
C LYS A 264 4.33 -9.36 11.32
N ILE A 265 3.72 -8.27 11.76
CA ILE A 265 4.41 -7.13 12.34
C ILE A 265 3.76 -6.76 13.68
N GLY A 266 4.56 -6.43 14.68
CA GLY A 266 4.06 -6.13 16.02
C GLY A 266 5.07 -5.38 16.88
N CYS A 267 4.73 -5.19 18.17
CA CYS A 267 5.51 -4.48 19.18
C CYS A 267 5.83 -5.43 20.35
N PRO A 268 6.66 -6.45 20.17
CA PRO A 268 6.88 -7.45 21.21
C PRO A 268 7.48 -6.85 22.48
N LEU A 269 6.99 -7.31 23.64
CA LEU A 269 7.53 -7.03 24.98
C LEU A 269 7.65 -5.53 25.30
N GLY A 270 6.90 -4.65 24.64
CA GLY A 270 7.01 -3.20 24.85
C GLY A 270 8.38 -2.62 24.49
N THR A 271 9.14 -3.31 23.64
CA THR A 271 10.51 -2.90 23.24
C THR A 271 10.53 -1.60 22.45
N ALA A 272 9.38 -1.02 22.16
CA ALA A 272 9.23 0.16 21.30
C ALA A 272 9.85 -0.01 19.90
N LEU A 273 10.01 -1.28 19.47
CA LEU A 273 10.54 -1.64 18.15
C LEU A 273 9.50 -2.39 17.34
N CYS A 274 9.47 -2.05 16.05
CA CYS A 274 8.71 -2.80 15.07
C CYS A 274 9.40 -4.14 14.79
N ASP A 275 8.75 -5.26 15.16
CA ASP A 275 9.24 -6.62 14.89
C ASP A 275 8.49 -7.24 13.71
N PHE A 276 9.22 -7.53 12.64
CA PHE A 276 8.69 -8.20 11.45
C PHE A 276 9.16 -9.64 11.40
N GLN A 277 8.22 -10.57 11.37
CA GLN A 277 8.50 -12.01 11.39
C GLN A 277 7.74 -12.71 10.24
N PRO A 278 8.44 -13.35 9.29
CA PRO A 278 7.82 -14.23 8.30
C PRO A 278 7.56 -15.63 8.87
N GLY A 279 6.60 -16.32 8.28
CA GLY A 279 6.27 -17.70 8.61
C GLY A 279 5.30 -18.33 7.64
N THR A 280 4.53 -19.30 8.14
CA THR A 280 3.60 -20.09 7.36
C THR A 280 2.33 -20.34 8.17
N LEU A 281 1.18 -20.24 7.51
CA LEU A 281 -0.09 -20.67 8.05
C LEU A 281 -0.06 -22.20 8.18
N SER A 282 -0.35 -22.73 9.38
CA SER A 282 -0.30 -24.15 9.66
C SER A 282 -1.63 -24.83 9.39
N HIS A 283 -2.71 -24.27 9.90
CA HIS A 283 -4.04 -24.85 9.73
C HIS A 283 -5.12 -23.78 9.91
N TYR A 284 -6.06 -23.73 8.97
CA TYR A 284 -7.26 -22.91 9.07
C TYR A 284 -8.38 -23.68 9.80
N ASN A 285 -9.10 -22.98 10.67
CA ASN A 285 -10.28 -23.47 11.34
C ASN A 285 -11.39 -22.40 11.29
N GLU A 286 -12.61 -22.73 11.65
CA GLU A 286 -13.73 -21.81 11.59
C GLU A 286 -13.51 -20.58 12.48
N GLY A 287 -13.27 -19.41 11.85
CA GLY A 287 -13.08 -18.12 12.52
C GLY A 287 -11.68 -17.83 13.07
N TYR A 288 -10.76 -18.79 13.03
CA TYR A 288 -9.36 -18.62 13.43
C TYR A 288 -8.44 -19.54 12.62
N PHE A 289 -7.14 -19.31 12.72
CA PHE A 289 -6.12 -20.18 12.14
C PHE A 289 -4.91 -20.30 13.07
N THR A 290 -4.09 -21.33 12.84
CA THR A 290 -2.81 -21.51 13.52
C THR A 290 -1.66 -21.18 12.57
N HIS A 291 -0.54 -20.72 13.12
CA HIS A 291 0.67 -20.41 12.37
C HIS A 291 1.92 -20.66 13.19
N ASN A 292 3.08 -20.68 12.53
CA ASN A 292 4.38 -20.94 13.15
C ASN A 292 5.21 -19.70 13.45
N ILE A 293 4.64 -18.49 13.32
CA ILE A 293 5.35 -17.25 13.63
C ILE A 293 5.44 -17.10 15.15
N PRO A 294 6.64 -16.90 15.73
CA PRO A 294 6.78 -16.63 17.16
C PRO A 294 5.95 -15.40 17.57
N THR A 295 5.23 -15.51 18.67
CA THR A 295 4.35 -14.47 19.19
C THR A 295 4.68 -14.19 20.64
N ASN A 296 4.81 -12.91 21.00
CA ASN A 296 5.11 -12.43 22.33
C ASN A 296 4.04 -11.45 22.82
N HIS A 297 4.06 -11.13 24.12
CA HIS A 297 3.27 -10.02 24.67
C HIS A 297 3.58 -8.72 23.87
N GLY A 298 2.55 -7.94 23.55
CA GLY A 298 2.64 -6.75 22.73
C GLY A 298 2.44 -6.99 21.23
N ASP A 299 2.63 -8.23 20.74
CA ASP A 299 2.29 -8.59 19.35
C ASP A 299 0.78 -8.79 19.14
N SER A 300 0.01 -8.95 20.23
CA SER A 300 -1.46 -9.08 20.19
C SER A 300 -2.09 -7.93 19.44
N GLY A 301 -3.01 -8.23 18.55
CA GLY A 301 -3.70 -7.25 17.71
C GLY A 301 -2.96 -6.84 16.44
N GLY A 302 -1.72 -7.29 16.27
CA GLY A 302 -0.93 -7.02 15.07
C GLY A 302 -1.47 -7.76 13.83
N PRO A 303 -1.25 -7.20 12.63
CA PRO A 303 -1.70 -7.81 11.39
C PRO A 303 -0.86 -9.05 11.03
N ILE A 304 -1.53 -10.09 10.57
CA ILE A 304 -0.92 -11.20 9.84
C ILE A 304 -1.33 -11.04 8.38
N VAL A 305 -0.36 -10.96 7.48
CA VAL A 305 -0.59 -10.69 6.06
C VAL A 305 -0.03 -11.79 5.18
N ASN A 306 -0.59 -11.95 3.99
CA ASN A 306 0.04 -12.68 2.91
C ASN A 306 1.11 -11.80 2.22
N PHE A 307 1.90 -12.41 1.33
CA PHE A 307 2.94 -11.66 0.62
C PHE A 307 2.43 -10.74 -0.50
N LYS A 308 1.12 -10.58 -0.62
CA LYS A 308 0.49 -9.52 -1.42
C LYS A 308 0.13 -8.28 -0.57
N GLY A 309 0.42 -8.31 0.75
CA GLY A 309 0.10 -7.23 1.69
C GLY A 309 -1.37 -7.18 2.11
N GLU A 310 -2.10 -8.27 1.93
CA GLU A 310 -3.49 -8.39 2.36
C GLU A 310 -3.54 -9.06 3.73
N VAL A 311 -4.32 -8.48 4.64
CA VAL A 311 -4.49 -9.03 5.99
C VAL A 311 -5.32 -10.29 5.92
N ILE A 312 -4.72 -11.41 6.32
CA ILE A 312 -5.39 -12.70 6.49
C ILE A 312 -5.98 -12.87 7.89
N GLY A 313 -5.50 -12.07 8.85
CA GLY A 313 -6.03 -12.09 10.21
C GLY A 313 -5.27 -11.21 11.19
N ILE A 314 -5.69 -11.29 12.44
CA ILE A 314 -5.11 -10.58 13.59
C ILE A 314 -4.37 -11.57 14.46
N ASN A 315 -3.09 -11.28 14.75
CA ASN A 315 -2.29 -12.10 15.67
C ASN A 315 -2.91 -12.07 17.07
N GLN A 316 -3.12 -13.23 17.64
CA GLN A 316 -3.67 -13.39 18.97
C GLN A 316 -2.66 -14.09 19.88
N SER A 317 -2.26 -13.43 20.96
CA SER A 317 -1.56 -14.05 22.06
C SER A 317 -2.59 -14.71 23.00
N ILE A 318 -2.43 -15.99 23.29
CA ILE A 318 -3.30 -16.73 24.19
C ILE A 318 -2.72 -16.70 25.62
N ASP A 319 -3.57 -16.98 26.63
CA ASP A 319 -3.23 -17.03 28.05
C ASP A 319 -1.87 -17.73 28.31
N ILE A 320 -1.07 -17.11 29.15
CA ILE A 320 0.33 -17.51 29.47
C ILE A 320 0.49 -19.03 29.74
N ASN A 321 -0.48 -19.66 30.38
CA ASN A 321 -0.39 -21.10 30.68
C ASN A 321 -0.61 -22.00 29.45
N GLN A 322 -1.45 -21.59 28.50
CA GLN A 322 -1.59 -22.25 27.19
C GLN A 322 -0.43 -21.88 26.26
N VAL A 323 0.01 -20.63 26.28
CA VAL A 323 1.15 -20.12 25.48
C VAL A 323 2.43 -20.92 25.77
N ILE A 324 2.75 -21.20 27.01
CA ILE A 324 3.97 -22.00 27.36
C ILE A 324 3.88 -23.40 26.78
N MET A 325 2.71 -24.04 26.84
CA MET A 325 2.51 -25.40 26.32
C MET A 325 2.45 -25.46 24.78
N GLU A 326 1.90 -24.42 24.12
CA GLU A 326 1.71 -24.38 22.66
C GLU A 326 2.87 -23.70 21.94
N GLN A 327 3.52 -22.68 22.53
CA GLN A 327 4.78 -22.14 22.01
C GLN A 327 5.93 -23.16 22.08
N ALA A 328 5.95 -24.03 23.09
CA ALA A 328 6.86 -25.18 23.10
C ALA A 328 6.65 -26.12 21.89
N LYS A 329 5.46 -26.04 21.24
CA LYS A 329 5.12 -26.76 20.00
C LYS A 329 5.27 -25.88 18.75
N GLY A 330 5.65 -24.59 18.87
CA GLY A 330 5.76 -23.66 17.75
C GLY A 330 4.41 -23.29 17.11
N ILE A 331 3.33 -23.25 17.90
CA ILE A 331 1.98 -22.93 17.43
C ILE A 331 1.56 -21.59 17.99
N ALA A 332 1.09 -20.69 17.11
CA ALA A 332 0.45 -19.43 17.46
C ALA A 332 -0.89 -19.33 16.72
N TYR A 333 -1.72 -18.36 17.12
CA TYR A 333 -3.09 -18.23 16.62
C TYR A 333 -3.32 -16.88 15.95
N GLY A 334 -4.24 -16.85 14.98
CA GLY A 334 -4.74 -15.63 14.36
C GLY A 334 -6.26 -15.66 14.22
N VAL A 335 -6.91 -14.52 14.45
CA VAL A 335 -8.35 -14.33 14.17
C VAL A 335 -8.52 -14.09 12.68
N ASP A 336 -9.42 -14.82 12.04
CA ASP A 336 -9.61 -14.81 10.59
C ASP A 336 -10.20 -13.49 10.07
N ALA A 337 -9.57 -12.90 9.06
CA ALA A 337 -10.00 -11.64 8.44
C ALA A 337 -11.30 -11.77 7.66
N VAL A 338 -11.65 -12.93 7.14
CA VAL A 338 -12.93 -13.15 6.45
C VAL A 338 -14.10 -13.06 7.43
N LEU A 339 -13.94 -13.63 8.64
CA LEU A 339 -14.90 -13.46 9.72
C LEU A 339 -15.02 -11.98 10.14
N ILE A 340 -13.89 -11.29 10.28
CA ILE A 340 -13.90 -9.86 10.62
C ILE A 340 -14.67 -9.06 9.56
N ARG A 341 -14.45 -9.33 8.27
CA ARG A 341 -15.22 -8.70 7.17
C ARG A 341 -16.71 -8.94 7.28
N GLN A 342 -17.14 -10.17 7.59
CA GLN A 342 -18.55 -10.50 7.78
C GLN A 342 -19.16 -9.63 8.87
N VAL A 343 -18.46 -9.48 10.01
CA VAL A 343 -18.91 -8.61 11.09
C VAL A 343 -18.96 -7.14 10.66
N LEU A 344 -17.92 -6.63 9.98
CA LEU A 344 -17.91 -5.25 9.48
C LEU A 344 -19.08 -4.98 8.54
N ASP A 345 -19.36 -5.91 7.60
CA ASP A 345 -20.47 -5.81 6.65
C ASP A 345 -21.84 -5.88 7.38
N GLU A 346 -22.00 -6.76 8.39
CA GLU A 346 -23.21 -6.90 9.20
C GLU A 346 -23.52 -5.62 10.00
N TYR A 347 -22.50 -4.98 10.56
CA TYR A 347 -22.65 -3.72 11.33
C TYR A 347 -22.60 -2.47 10.45
N GLY A 348 -22.51 -2.60 9.12
CA GLY A 348 -22.45 -1.47 8.19
C GLY A 348 -21.20 -0.60 8.33
N ILE A 349 -20.12 -1.14 8.89
CA ILE A 349 -18.86 -0.42 9.10
C ILE A 349 -18.10 -0.37 7.78
N GLN A 350 -17.82 0.84 7.27
CA GLN A 350 -17.11 1.04 6.01
C GLN A 350 -15.60 0.90 6.20
N TYR A 351 -14.98 -0.05 5.51
CA TYR A 351 -13.53 -0.29 5.50
C TYR A 351 -12.95 -0.21 4.07
N GLY A 352 -11.62 -0.18 3.94
CA GLY A 352 -10.95 -0.19 2.64
C GLY A 352 -11.18 -1.51 1.91
N ARG A 353 -11.61 -1.43 0.65
CA ARG A 353 -11.88 -2.57 -0.24
C ARG A 353 -10.87 -2.63 -1.36
#